data_c379db760a435e20c9c4194a727bee4a
#
_entry.id   c379db760a435e20c9c4194a727bee4a
#
_cell.length_a   1.000
_cell.length_b   1.000
_cell.length_c   1.000
_cell.angle_alpha   90.00
_cell.angle_beta   90.00
_cell.angle_gamma   90.00
#
_symmetry.space_group_name_H-M   'P 1'
#
loop_
_entity.id
_entity.type
_entity.pdbx_description
1 polymer ?
#
loop_
_entity_poly.entity_id
_entity_poly.type
_entity_poly.pdbx_seq_one_letter_code
_entity_poly.pdbx_strand_id
1 'polypeptide(L)'
;SSAASDVYKRQAQMDLDGYAVGGLAVGESHEQMYHILDVTIPHLPTDKPVYLMGVGTPANILEGVERGVDFFDCVYPSRNGRHGHLYTNQGKINLFNAKYELDERPIEEGCSCPACRRYSRAYIRHLLKAKEMLGMRLCVLHNLYFYNTMMREIRDALDQGEFAAYKKRKLEGMSGADR
;
A
#
# COMPACT_ATOMS: atom_id res chain seq x y z
N SER A 1 26.30 -3.30 5.38
CA SER A 1 27.58 -3.94 5.72
C SER A 1 28.00 -4.86 4.58
N SER A 2 29.30 -5.03 4.34
CA SER A 2 29.86 -5.87 3.28
C SER A 2 29.29 -7.30 3.29
N ALA A 3 29.03 -7.87 4.46
CA ALA A 3 28.49 -9.22 4.61
C ALA A 3 27.06 -9.37 4.03
N ALA A 4 26.20 -8.38 4.15
CA ALA A 4 24.85 -8.42 3.57
C ALA A 4 24.91 -8.37 2.04
N SER A 5 25.75 -7.50 1.46
CA SER A 5 25.91 -7.42 0.00
C SER A 5 26.51 -8.71 -0.59
N ASP A 6 27.41 -9.38 0.13
CA ASP A 6 27.98 -10.65 -0.31
C ASP A 6 26.95 -11.80 -0.30
N VAL A 7 25.99 -11.78 0.64
CA VAL A 7 24.87 -12.73 0.66
C VAL A 7 23.99 -12.56 -0.58
N TYR A 8 23.58 -11.35 -0.92
CA TYR A 8 22.74 -11.09 -2.10
C TYR A 8 23.44 -11.46 -3.41
N LYS A 9 24.75 -11.11 -3.55
CA LYS A 9 25.55 -11.52 -4.71
C LYS A 9 25.61 -13.05 -4.87
N ARG A 10 25.73 -13.77 -3.77
CA ARG A 10 25.75 -15.24 -3.81
C ARG A 10 24.37 -15.83 -4.13
N GLN A 11 23.28 -15.23 -3.60
CA GLN A 11 21.91 -15.62 -3.93
C GLN A 11 21.60 -15.38 -5.42
N ALA A 12 22.04 -14.25 -5.99
CA ALA A 12 21.86 -13.95 -7.41
C ALA A 12 22.51 -14.99 -8.34
N GLN A 13 23.57 -15.70 -7.88
CA GLN A 13 24.23 -16.76 -8.63
C GLN A 13 23.46 -18.10 -8.60
N MET A 14 22.38 -18.23 -7.81
CA MET A 14 21.65 -19.49 -7.63
C MET A 14 20.59 -19.75 -8.72
N ASP A 15 20.43 -18.86 -9.70
CA ASP A 15 19.43 -18.96 -10.80
C ASP A 15 18.04 -19.38 -10.33
N LEU A 16 17.49 -18.62 -9.38
CA LEU A 16 16.15 -18.82 -8.82
C LEU A 16 15.09 -18.14 -9.72
N ASP A 17 13.83 -18.56 -9.57
CA ASP A 17 12.69 -17.97 -10.28
C ASP A 17 12.38 -16.53 -9.85
N GLY A 18 12.86 -16.10 -8.69
CA GLY A 18 12.70 -14.75 -8.14
C GLY A 18 13.46 -14.56 -6.84
N TYR A 19 13.53 -13.33 -6.36
CA TYR A 19 14.34 -12.97 -5.20
C TYR A 19 13.51 -12.16 -4.19
N ALA A 20 13.70 -12.43 -2.91
CA ALA A 20 13.02 -11.73 -1.83
C ALA A 20 14.01 -10.86 -1.02
N VAL A 21 13.61 -9.63 -0.73
CA VAL A 21 14.28 -8.75 0.22
C VAL A 21 13.47 -8.78 1.52
N GLY A 22 14.03 -9.36 2.56
CA GLY A 22 13.42 -9.49 3.87
C GLY A 22 14.23 -8.77 4.95
N GLY A 23 13.73 -8.82 6.20
CA GLY A 23 14.37 -8.18 7.34
C GLY A 23 14.22 -6.65 7.39
N LEU A 24 13.34 -6.11 6.56
CA LEU A 24 12.92 -4.69 6.55
C LEU A 24 11.52 -4.53 7.16
N ALA A 25 11.12 -3.28 7.43
CA ALA A 25 9.85 -2.92 8.08
C ALA A 25 9.71 -3.52 9.50
N VAL A 26 10.82 -3.66 10.23
CA VAL A 26 10.88 -4.20 11.59
C VAL A 26 11.29 -3.14 12.64
N GLY A 27 11.28 -1.85 12.27
CA GLY A 27 11.56 -0.73 13.17
C GLY A 27 12.55 0.32 12.64
N GLU A 28 13.17 0.09 11.49
CA GLU A 28 14.00 1.07 10.81
C GLU A 28 13.17 2.22 10.23
N SER A 29 13.80 3.36 9.95
CA SER A 29 13.16 4.46 9.24
C SER A 29 12.91 4.11 7.77
N HIS A 30 11.93 4.79 7.14
CA HIS A 30 11.69 4.62 5.70
C HIS A 30 12.94 4.94 4.86
N GLU A 31 13.71 5.96 5.26
CA GLU A 31 14.96 6.33 4.57
C GLU A 31 15.99 5.19 4.63
N GLN A 32 16.13 4.54 5.78
CA GLN A 32 17.01 3.38 5.91
C GLN A 32 16.55 2.21 5.05
N MET A 33 15.23 1.94 5.01
CA MET A 33 14.66 0.92 4.16
C MET A 33 14.95 1.21 2.68
N TYR A 34 14.71 2.44 2.22
CA TYR A 34 14.97 2.83 0.83
C TYR A 34 16.45 2.74 0.48
N HIS A 35 17.34 3.17 1.37
CA HIS A 35 18.78 3.04 1.17
C HIS A 35 19.21 1.56 1.02
N ILE A 36 18.64 0.66 1.82
CA ILE A 36 18.92 -0.79 1.69
C ILE A 36 18.46 -1.32 0.33
N LEU A 37 17.29 -0.89 -0.15
CA LEU A 37 16.80 -1.26 -1.49
C LEU A 37 17.74 -0.74 -2.58
N ASP A 38 18.16 0.53 -2.49
CA ASP A 38 19.10 1.15 -3.45
C ASP A 38 20.44 0.40 -3.55
N VAL A 39 20.90 -0.17 -2.44
CA VAL A 39 22.15 -0.95 -2.40
C VAL A 39 21.93 -2.41 -2.83
N THR A 40 20.76 -2.99 -2.57
CA THR A 40 20.52 -4.43 -2.74
C THR A 40 20.03 -4.78 -4.14
N ILE A 41 19.00 -4.08 -4.63
CA ILE A 41 18.31 -4.42 -5.88
C ILE A 41 19.24 -4.42 -7.10
N PRO A 42 20.21 -3.48 -7.25
CA PRO A 42 21.16 -3.51 -8.38
C PRO A 42 22.05 -4.77 -8.47
N HIS A 43 22.07 -5.59 -7.42
CA HIS A 43 22.79 -6.86 -7.43
C HIS A 43 21.93 -8.06 -7.80
N LEU A 44 20.61 -7.88 -7.94
CA LEU A 44 19.67 -8.92 -8.33
C LEU A 44 19.54 -8.97 -9.86
N PRO A 45 19.25 -10.15 -10.45
CA PRO A 45 18.96 -10.26 -11.89
C PRO A 45 17.74 -9.41 -12.28
N THR A 46 17.87 -8.64 -13.36
CA THR A 46 16.84 -7.71 -13.83
C THR A 46 15.68 -8.39 -14.56
N ASP A 47 15.85 -9.64 -14.95
CA ASP A 47 14.85 -10.49 -15.62
C ASP A 47 14.06 -11.37 -14.65
N LYS A 48 14.30 -11.23 -13.35
CA LYS A 48 13.63 -12.02 -12.30
C LYS A 48 12.84 -11.10 -11.36
N PRO A 49 11.66 -11.54 -10.89
CA PRO A 49 10.85 -10.73 -10.00
C PRO A 49 11.48 -10.55 -8.60
N VAL A 50 11.32 -9.36 -8.05
CA VAL A 50 11.79 -8.97 -6.71
C VAL A 50 10.60 -8.79 -5.77
N TYR A 51 10.64 -9.49 -4.65
CA TYR A 51 9.62 -9.45 -3.60
C TYR A 51 10.13 -8.72 -2.36
N LEU A 52 9.47 -7.65 -1.95
CA LEU A 52 9.75 -6.94 -0.68
C LEU A 52 8.76 -7.39 0.40
N MET A 53 9.27 -8.11 1.39
CA MET A 53 8.47 -8.75 2.43
C MET A 53 7.98 -7.74 3.49
N GLY A 54 6.70 -7.86 3.86
CA GLY A 54 6.12 -7.14 4.98
C GLY A 54 5.86 -5.63 4.76
N VAL A 55 6.01 -5.15 3.54
CA VAL A 55 5.83 -3.73 3.16
C VAL A 55 4.61 -3.59 2.24
N GLY A 56 3.64 -2.63 2.32
CA GLY A 56 3.72 -1.52 3.17
C GLY A 56 2.58 -0.52 3.02
N THR A 57 2.91 0.69 3.38
CA THR A 57 2.04 1.83 3.09
C THR A 57 2.00 2.11 1.59
N PRO A 58 0.95 2.80 1.07
CA PRO A 58 0.92 3.19 -0.35
C PRO A 58 2.19 3.92 -0.80
N ALA A 59 2.73 4.81 0.04
CA ALA A 59 3.98 5.52 -0.27
C ALA A 59 5.17 4.56 -0.39
N ASN A 60 5.30 3.60 0.55
CA ASN A 60 6.39 2.63 0.52
C ASN A 60 6.32 1.71 -0.71
N ILE A 61 5.10 1.36 -1.15
CA ILE A 61 4.92 0.58 -2.38
C ILE A 61 5.41 1.38 -3.60
N LEU A 62 5.01 2.64 -3.72
CA LEU A 62 5.45 3.51 -4.82
C LEU A 62 6.98 3.69 -4.83
N GLU A 63 7.59 3.88 -3.66
CA GLU A 63 9.05 3.97 -3.51
C GLU A 63 9.75 2.64 -3.82
N GLY A 64 9.14 1.51 -3.44
CA GLY A 64 9.65 0.17 -3.75
C GLY A 64 9.63 -0.13 -5.25
N VAL A 65 8.50 0.17 -5.92
CA VAL A 65 8.37 -0.03 -7.38
C VAL A 65 9.39 0.80 -8.15
N GLU A 66 9.61 2.07 -7.76
CA GLU A 66 10.63 2.91 -8.39
C GLU A 66 12.03 2.31 -8.34
N ARG A 67 12.30 1.49 -7.32
CA ARG A 67 13.58 0.80 -7.09
C ARG A 67 13.65 -0.59 -7.70
N GLY A 68 12.57 -1.05 -8.36
CA GLY A 68 12.54 -2.34 -9.02
C GLY A 68 11.94 -3.48 -8.20
N VAL A 69 11.10 -3.19 -7.21
CA VAL A 69 10.31 -4.20 -6.48
C VAL A 69 9.02 -4.50 -7.24
N ASP A 70 8.71 -5.79 -7.42
CA ASP A 70 7.53 -6.27 -8.17
C ASP A 70 6.38 -6.75 -7.26
N PHE A 71 6.70 -7.35 -6.10
CA PHE A 71 5.73 -7.95 -5.20
C PHE A 71 5.84 -7.42 -3.77
N PHE A 72 4.68 -7.33 -3.13
CA PHE A 72 4.55 -6.87 -1.75
C PHE A 72 3.53 -7.73 -1.02
N ASP A 73 3.74 -7.96 0.27
CA ASP A 73 2.69 -8.35 1.20
C ASP A 73 2.62 -7.37 2.35
N CYS A 74 1.42 -7.14 2.87
CA CYS A 74 1.28 -6.23 4.02
C CYS A 74 -0.02 -6.45 4.78
N VAL A 75 0.06 -6.36 6.10
CA VAL A 75 -1.12 -6.40 6.97
C VAL A 75 -1.89 -5.08 7.02
N TYR A 76 -1.30 -3.97 6.59
CA TYR A 76 -1.88 -2.63 6.76
C TYR A 76 -3.29 -2.46 6.19
N PRO A 77 -3.63 -2.92 4.97
CA PRO A 77 -4.98 -2.75 4.45
C PRO A 77 -6.03 -3.36 5.37
N SER A 78 -5.81 -4.59 5.79
CA SER A 78 -6.73 -5.33 6.66
C SER A 78 -6.70 -4.82 8.10
N ARG A 79 -5.51 -4.62 8.67
CA ARG A 79 -5.34 -4.15 10.04
C ARG A 79 -5.95 -2.77 10.24
N ASN A 80 -5.62 -1.81 9.37
CA ASN A 80 -6.17 -0.47 9.42
C ASN A 80 -7.69 -0.46 9.18
N GLY A 81 -8.19 -1.24 8.22
CA GLY A 81 -9.61 -1.38 7.96
C GLY A 81 -10.39 -1.84 9.18
N ARG A 82 -9.90 -2.85 9.91
CA ARG A 82 -10.53 -3.31 11.16
C ARG A 82 -10.61 -2.23 12.24
N HIS A 83 -9.74 -1.23 12.19
CA HIS A 83 -9.71 -0.10 13.13
C HIS A 83 -10.35 1.17 12.55
N GLY A 84 -11.13 1.06 11.46
CA GLY A 84 -11.83 2.19 10.83
C GLY A 84 -10.94 3.18 10.09
N HIS A 85 -9.65 2.86 9.92
CA HIS A 85 -8.72 3.66 9.13
C HIS A 85 -8.75 3.21 7.67
N LEU A 86 -9.11 4.13 6.78
CA LEU A 86 -9.32 3.86 5.36
C LEU A 86 -8.39 4.71 4.50
N TYR A 87 -7.91 4.11 3.40
CA TYR A 87 -7.08 4.78 2.41
C TYR A 87 -7.95 5.29 1.26
N THR A 88 -7.76 6.55 0.88
CA THR A 88 -8.39 7.17 -0.27
C THR A 88 -7.36 7.92 -1.12
N ASN A 89 -7.72 8.28 -2.35
CA ASN A 89 -6.87 9.11 -3.19
C ASN A 89 -6.68 10.55 -2.66
N GLN A 90 -7.45 10.94 -1.66
CA GLN A 90 -7.40 12.25 -1.01
C GLN A 90 -6.76 12.19 0.39
N GLY A 91 -6.19 11.05 0.76
CA GLY A 91 -5.57 10.83 2.05
C GLY A 91 -6.24 9.75 2.89
N LYS A 92 -5.77 9.59 4.11
CA LYS A 92 -6.27 8.59 5.05
C LYS A 92 -7.38 9.18 5.93
N ILE A 93 -8.50 8.49 6.05
CA ILE A 93 -9.61 8.87 6.91
C ILE A 93 -9.83 7.87 8.05
N ASN A 94 -10.38 8.35 9.17
CA ASN A 94 -10.79 7.51 10.29
C ASN A 94 -12.30 7.64 10.51
N LEU A 95 -13.06 6.61 10.18
CA LEU A 95 -14.53 6.61 10.30
C LEU A 95 -15.05 6.69 11.74
N PHE A 96 -14.21 6.52 12.76
CA PHE A 96 -14.63 6.79 14.13
C PHE A 96 -14.81 8.28 14.44
N ASN A 97 -14.27 9.19 13.61
CA ASN A 97 -14.39 10.62 13.81
C ASN A 97 -15.88 11.05 13.75
N ALA A 98 -16.26 12.02 14.63
CA ALA A 98 -17.63 12.50 14.76
C ALA A 98 -18.15 13.14 13.47
N LYS A 99 -17.29 13.79 12.70
CA LYS A 99 -17.67 14.44 11.43
C LYS A 99 -18.33 13.49 10.40
N TYR A 100 -18.17 12.18 10.55
CA TYR A 100 -18.79 11.19 9.66
C TYR A 100 -20.13 10.63 10.18
N GLU A 101 -20.65 11.15 11.29
CA GLU A 101 -21.86 10.62 11.93
C GLU A 101 -23.11 10.71 11.05
N LEU A 102 -23.24 11.79 10.30
CA LEU A 102 -24.35 12.05 9.37
C LEU A 102 -23.86 12.16 7.92
N ASP A 103 -22.65 11.69 7.61
CA ASP A 103 -22.09 11.78 6.26
C ASP A 103 -22.63 10.67 5.37
N GLU A 104 -23.58 11.01 4.51
CA GLU A 104 -24.23 10.08 3.58
C GLU A 104 -23.37 9.72 2.36
N ARG A 105 -22.22 10.38 2.16
CA ARG A 105 -21.31 10.08 1.05
C ARG A 105 -20.66 8.69 1.21
N PRO A 106 -20.20 8.07 0.11
CA PRO A 106 -19.40 6.86 0.18
C PRO A 106 -18.05 7.12 0.87
N ILE A 107 -17.31 6.05 1.20
CA ILE A 107 -15.94 6.18 1.74
C ILE A 107 -15.10 7.06 0.80
N GLU A 108 -15.19 6.84 -0.49
CA GLU A 108 -14.50 7.62 -1.53
C GLU A 108 -15.42 7.79 -2.74
N GLU A 109 -15.58 9.04 -3.17
CA GLU A 109 -16.34 9.37 -4.38
C GLU A 109 -15.68 8.76 -5.62
N GLY A 110 -16.48 8.18 -6.50
CA GLY A 110 -15.99 7.51 -7.71
C GLY A 110 -15.40 6.12 -7.48
N CYS A 111 -15.24 5.67 -6.24
CA CYS A 111 -14.74 4.33 -5.95
C CYS A 111 -15.79 3.26 -6.27
N SER A 112 -15.41 2.26 -7.08
CA SER A 112 -16.29 1.18 -7.52
C SER A 112 -16.31 -0.05 -6.58
N CYS A 113 -15.68 0.02 -5.41
CA CYS A 113 -15.69 -1.10 -4.47
C CYS A 113 -17.11 -1.38 -3.94
N PRO A 114 -17.43 -2.62 -3.55
CA PRO A 114 -18.76 -2.97 -3.04
C PRO A 114 -19.22 -2.17 -1.82
N ALA A 115 -18.27 -1.71 -0.99
CA ALA A 115 -18.59 -0.87 0.16
C ALA A 115 -19.06 0.53 -0.28
N CYS A 116 -18.28 1.23 -1.13
CA CYS A 116 -18.61 2.56 -1.61
C CYS A 116 -19.89 2.60 -2.48
N ARG A 117 -20.15 1.53 -3.24
CA ARG A 117 -21.33 1.46 -4.10
C ARG A 117 -22.65 1.30 -3.35
N ARG A 118 -22.64 0.86 -2.10
CA ARG A 118 -23.85 0.45 -1.38
C ARG A 118 -24.05 1.10 -0.02
N TYR A 119 -22.99 1.65 0.57
CA TYR A 119 -23.02 2.10 1.96
C TYR A 119 -22.39 3.47 2.13
N SER A 120 -22.99 4.28 2.99
CA SER A 120 -22.48 5.59 3.37
C SER A 120 -21.44 5.49 4.49
N ARG A 121 -20.64 6.55 4.65
CA ARG A 121 -19.73 6.71 5.80
C ARG A 121 -20.47 6.65 7.11
N ALA A 122 -21.62 7.32 7.22
CA ALA A 122 -22.47 7.31 8.41
C ALA A 122 -22.90 5.89 8.80
N TYR A 123 -23.37 5.10 7.83
CA TYR A 123 -23.79 3.73 8.09
C TYR A 123 -22.63 2.84 8.54
N ILE A 124 -21.49 2.89 7.85
CA ILE A 124 -20.32 2.09 8.20
C ILE A 124 -19.80 2.52 9.59
N ARG A 125 -19.77 3.83 9.88
CA ARG A 125 -19.42 4.33 11.21
C ARG A 125 -20.37 3.80 12.29
N HIS A 126 -21.68 3.81 12.04
CA HIS A 126 -22.66 3.24 12.96
C HIS A 126 -22.35 1.76 13.27
N LEU A 127 -22.08 0.94 12.26
CA LEU A 127 -21.70 -0.46 12.44
C LEU A 127 -20.42 -0.61 13.28
N LEU A 128 -19.39 0.22 13.02
CA LEU A 128 -18.15 0.21 13.78
C LEU A 128 -18.38 0.59 15.25
N LYS A 129 -19.23 1.60 15.52
CA LYS A 129 -19.59 2.03 16.88
C LYS A 129 -20.42 0.96 17.61
N ALA A 130 -21.29 0.28 16.91
CA ALA A 130 -22.08 -0.85 17.41
C ALA A 130 -21.25 -2.14 17.57
N LYS A 131 -19.96 -2.11 17.19
CA LYS A 131 -19.04 -3.27 17.18
C LYS A 131 -19.52 -4.41 16.29
N GLU A 132 -20.26 -4.09 15.23
CA GLU A 132 -20.71 -5.06 14.24
C GLU A 132 -19.56 -5.46 13.30
N MET A 133 -19.37 -6.75 13.10
CA MET A 133 -18.30 -7.29 12.24
C MET A 133 -18.45 -6.84 10.79
N LEU A 134 -19.67 -6.58 10.34
CA LEU A 134 -19.94 -6.08 8.98
C LEU A 134 -19.22 -4.74 8.74
N GLY A 135 -19.18 -3.82 9.72
CA GLY A 135 -18.48 -2.56 9.61
C GLY A 135 -16.99 -2.76 9.33
N MET A 136 -16.31 -3.63 10.09
CA MET A 136 -14.91 -3.98 9.86
C MET A 136 -14.70 -4.63 8.48
N ARG A 137 -15.58 -5.55 8.09
CA ARG A 137 -15.52 -6.21 6.78
C ARG A 137 -15.61 -5.21 5.63
N LEU A 138 -16.54 -4.26 5.69
CA LEU A 138 -16.70 -3.22 4.65
C LEU A 138 -15.46 -2.33 4.55
N CYS A 139 -14.88 -1.94 5.68
CA CYS A 139 -13.64 -1.17 5.74
C CYS A 139 -12.46 -1.93 5.12
N VAL A 140 -12.29 -3.20 5.47
CA VAL A 140 -11.23 -4.07 4.89
C VAL A 140 -11.42 -4.23 3.39
N LEU A 141 -12.66 -4.45 2.94
CA LEU A 141 -13.00 -4.61 1.53
C LEU A 141 -12.63 -3.37 0.71
N HIS A 142 -12.93 -2.17 1.24
CA HIS A 142 -12.52 -0.91 0.61
C HIS A 142 -10.99 -0.78 0.54
N ASN A 143 -10.28 -1.01 1.65
CA ASN A 143 -8.82 -0.90 1.66
C ASN A 143 -8.14 -1.88 0.69
N LEU A 144 -8.58 -3.14 0.65
CA LEU A 144 -8.05 -4.11 -0.30
C LEU A 144 -8.33 -3.69 -1.75
N TYR A 145 -9.53 -3.16 -2.02
CA TYR A 145 -9.87 -2.64 -3.34
C TYR A 145 -8.97 -1.46 -3.73
N PHE A 146 -8.73 -0.52 -2.80
CA PHE A 146 -7.84 0.61 -3.01
C PHE A 146 -6.42 0.15 -3.40
N TYR A 147 -5.83 -0.78 -2.62
CA TYR A 147 -4.48 -1.28 -2.88
C TYR A 147 -4.41 -2.03 -4.22
N ASN A 148 -5.37 -2.90 -4.51
CA ASN A 148 -5.38 -3.63 -5.79
C ASN A 148 -5.58 -2.70 -6.99
N THR A 149 -6.39 -1.64 -6.83
CA THR A 149 -6.56 -0.61 -7.88
C THR A 149 -5.27 0.16 -8.08
N MET A 150 -4.61 0.59 -7.00
CA MET A 150 -3.31 1.26 -7.06
C MET A 150 -2.26 0.40 -7.77
N MET A 151 -2.20 -0.91 -7.50
CA MET A 151 -1.26 -1.81 -8.18
C MET A 151 -1.56 -1.95 -9.67
N ARG A 152 -2.82 -1.88 -10.10
CA ARG A 152 -3.16 -1.83 -11.53
C ARG A 152 -2.72 -0.52 -12.16
N GLU A 153 -3.05 0.60 -11.53
CA GLU A 153 -2.64 1.94 -11.98
C GLU A 153 -1.10 2.06 -12.10
N ILE A 154 -0.36 1.45 -11.16
CA ILE A 154 1.11 1.38 -11.21
C ILE A 154 1.57 0.64 -12.48
N ARG A 155 1.02 -0.56 -12.75
CA ARG A 155 1.38 -1.33 -13.94
C ARG A 155 1.06 -0.57 -15.22
N ASP A 156 -0.14 0.00 -15.31
CA ASP A 156 -0.56 0.80 -16.47
C ASP A 156 0.40 1.99 -16.69
N ALA A 157 0.82 2.66 -15.61
CA ALA A 157 1.75 3.78 -15.66
C ALA A 157 3.19 3.37 -16.04
N LEU A 158 3.63 2.18 -15.62
CA LEU A 158 4.92 1.60 -16.05
C LEU A 158 4.91 1.26 -17.54
N ASP A 159 3.85 0.59 -18.00
CA ASP A 159 3.70 0.21 -19.41
C ASP A 159 3.67 1.44 -20.35
N GLN A 160 3.16 2.58 -19.86
CA GLN A 160 3.11 3.84 -20.59
C GLN A 160 4.36 4.71 -20.42
N GLY A 161 5.31 4.32 -19.58
CA GLY A 161 6.49 5.14 -19.26
C GLY A 161 6.17 6.38 -18.41
N GLU A 162 5.01 6.43 -17.76
CA GLU A 162 4.51 7.59 -17.01
C GLU A 162 4.57 7.41 -15.47
N PHE A 163 5.27 6.39 -14.99
CA PHE A 163 5.27 6.05 -13.57
C PHE A 163 5.70 7.20 -12.64
N ALA A 164 6.72 7.98 -13.00
CA ALA A 164 7.18 9.10 -12.18
C ALA A 164 6.10 10.18 -12.02
N ALA A 165 5.37 10.49 -13.08
CA ALA A 165 4.25 11.44 -13.05
C ALA A 165 3.06 10.87 -12.23
N TYR A 166 2.76 9.58 -12.40
CA TYR A 166 1.74 8.89 -11.60
C TYR A 166 2.09 8.91 -10.10
N LYS A 167 3.32 8.50 -9.73
CA LYS A 167 3.81 8.49 -8.36
C LYS A 167 3.64 9.86 -7.70
N LYS A 168 4.09 10.92 -8.39
CA LYS A 168 3.98 12.30 -7.89
C LYS A 168 2.52 12.68 -7.60
N ARG A 169 1.62 12.52 -8.58
CA ARG A 169 0.18 12.83 -8.42
C ARG A 169 -0.45 12.02 -7.27
N LYS A 170 -0.12 10.73 -7.17
CA LYS A 170 -0.67 9.85 -6.13
C LYS A 170 -0.23 10.27 -4.73
N LEU A 171 1.04 10.58 -4.54
CA LEU A 171 1.59 11.04 -3.26
C LEU A 171 1.02 12.41 -2.86
N GLU A 172 0.93 13.36 -3.79
CA GLU A 172 0.33 14.67 -3.54
C GLU A 172 -1.14 14.53 -3.13
N GLY A 173 -1.93 13.72 -3.85
CA GLY A 173 -3.33 13.45 -3.51
C GLY A 173 -3.49 12.85 -2.11
N MET A 174 -2.66 11.86 -1.76
CA MET A 174 -2.72 11.18 -0.47
C MET A 174 -2.14 12.00 0.70
N SER A 175 -1.41 13.08 0.44
CA SER A 175 -0.89 13.97 1.49
C SER A 175 -1.96 14.87 2.10
N GLY A 176 -3.15 14.94 1.51
CA GLY A 176 -4.35 15.53 2.10
C GLY A 176 -4.77 14.76 3.33
N ALA A 177 -4.14 15.04 4.47
CA ALA A 177 -4.52 14.40 5.73
C ALA A 177 -5.95 14.79 6.12
N ASP A 178 -6.59 13.88 6.86
CA ASP A 178 -7.85 14.09 7.58
C ASP A 178 -7.67 15.25 8.61
N ARG A 179 -7.71 16.51 8.12
CA ARG A 179 -7.70 17.75 8.92
C ARG A 179 -9.07 18.02 9.49
#